data_be7d6ab57312d52aca66852f7a2dc001
#
_entry.id   be7d6ab57312d52aca66852f7a2dc001
#
_cell.length_a   1.000
_cell.length_b   1.000
_cell.length_c   1.000
_cell.angle_alpha   90.00
_cell.angle_beta   90.00
_cell.angle_gamma   90.00
#
_symmetry.space_group_name_H-M   'P 1'
#
loop_
_entity.id
_entity.type
_entity.pdbx_description
1 polymer ?
#
loop_
_entity_poly.entity_id
_entity_poly.type
_entity_poly.pdbx_seq_one_letter_code
_entity_poly.pdbx_strand_id
1 'polypeptide(L)'
;NGVFNILIFDIIMPNISGLELCRRYREQFGYTTPILLLTALGTTQNIVDGLNAGADDYVVKPFSFKELQARIAALLRRGSSCSIMTSEITYKDIVLNLSAHRAEREGVVIDLTVKECRLLEYLIHNHGVVLSREQLLKNVWDKNFNTNTNVVDVYVNYLRNKIDKGFNHKYIRTVVGVGYVNGMRPI
;
A
#
# COMPACT_ATOMS: atom_id res chain seq x y z
N ASN A 1 7.36 15.39 21.50
CA ASN A 1 7.14 14.87 20.16
C ASN A 1 7.85 13.52 20.06
N GLY A 2 7.12 12.42 20.33
CA GLY A 2 7.67 11.07 20.18
C GLY A 2 7.70 10.71 18.68
N VAL A 3 8.84 10.22 18.21
CA VAL A 3 8.94 9.62 16.87
C VAL A 3 8.54 8.16 17.01
N PHE A 4 7.46 7.76 16.37
CA PHE A 4 7.01 6.38 16.33
C PHE A 4 7.51 5.69 15.06
N ASN A 5 8.03 4.48 15.18
CA ASN A 5 8.47 3.67 14.04
C ASN A 5 7.30 2.92 13.39
N ILE A 6 6.23 2.67 14.14
CA ILE A 6 4.98 2.05 13.69
C ILE A 6 3.87 2.43 14.67
N LEU A 7 2.66 2.54 14.17
CA LEU A 7 1.44 2.71 14.96
C LEU A 7 0.55 1.48 14.81
N ILE A 8 -0.03 1.04 15.92
CA ILE A 8 -0.95 -0.10 15.93
C ILE A 8 -2.25 0.39 16.58
N PHE A 9 -3.34 0.38 15.82
CA PHE A 9 -4.66 0.81 16.30
C PHE A 9 -5.64 -0.35 16.27
N ASP A 10 -6.40 -0.51 17.35
CA ASP A 10 -7.61 -1.34 17.32
C ASP A 10 -8.73 -0.57 16.65
N ILE A 11 -9.48 -1.19 15.73
CA ILE A 11 -10.63 -0.53 15.10
C ILE A 11 -11.72 -0.25 16.13
N ILE A 12 -11.95 -1.19 17.06
CA ILE A 12 -12.99 -1.06 18.07
C ILE A 12 -12.36 -0.54 19.36
N MET A 13 -12.40 0.78 19.55
CA MET A 13 -11.97 1.45 20.78
C MET A 13 -13.07 2.36 21.32
N PRO A 14 -13.14 2.58 22.64
CA PRO A 14 -14.07 3.54 23.22
C PRO A 14 -13.71 4.97 22.76
N ASN A 15 -14.70 5.81 22.60
CA ASN A 15 -14.65 7.24 22.24
C ASN A 15 -14.27 7.53 20.78
N ILE A 16 -13.21 6.92 20.22
CA ILE A 16 -12.77 7.14 18.83
C ILE A 16 -12.41 5.79 18.20
N SER A 17 -12.88 5.55 16.98
CA SER A 17 -12.50 4.34 16.27
C SER A 17 -11.06 4.42 15.74
N GLY A 18 -10.39 3.25 15.63
CA GLY A 18 -9.06 3.19 15.02
C GLY A 18 -9.02 3.69 13.58
N LEU A 19 -10.12 3.59 12.85
CA LEU A 19 -10.25 4.14 11.49
C LEU A 19 -10.17 5.67 11.48
N GLU A 20 -10.93 6.29 12.38
CA GLU A 20 -10.93 7.74 12.51
C GLU A 20 -9.58 8.25 13.00
N LEU A 21 -8.97 7.55 13.97
CA LEU A 21 -7.63 7.90 14.43
C LEU A 21 -6.59 7.79 13.32
N CYS A 22 -6.70 6.76 12.47
CA CYS A 22 -5.84 6.59 11.31
C CYS A 22 -5.96 7.77 10.34
N ARG A 23 -7.20 8.18 9.98
CA ARG A 23 -7.44 9.34 9.10
C ARG A 23 -6.81 10.61 9.67
N ARG A 24 -7.10 10.95 10.93
CA ARG A 24 -6.54 12.13 11.59
C ARG A 24 -5.03 12.13 11.64
N TYR A 25 -4.43 10.96 11.90
CA TYR A 25 -2.98 10.84 11.88
C TYR A 25 -2.41 11.11 10.49
N ARG A 26 -3.04 10.56 9.43
CA ARG A 26 -2.63 10.80 8.05
C ARG A 26 -2.74 12.26 7.62
N GLU A 27 -3.81 12.91 7.99
CA GLU A 27 -4.04 14.34 7.72
C GLU A 27 -3.00 15.22 8.41
N GLN A 28 -2.60 14.88 9.62
CA GLN A 28 -1.68 15.70 10.41
C GLN A 28 -0.20 15.38 10.17
N PHE A 29 0.17 14.12 9.97
CA PHE A 29 1.56 13.65 9.95
C PHE A 29 1.98 12.95 8.65
N GLY A 30 1.06 12.78 7.70
CA GLY A 30 1.33 12.14 6.42
C GLY A 30 1.52 10.62 6.49
N TYR A 31 2.25 10.07 5.50
CA TYR A 31 2.27 8.62 5.24
C TYR A 31 3.61 7.93 5.57
N THR A 32 4.56 8.63 6.18
CA THR A 32 5.90 8.09 6.48
C THR A 32 5.91 7.03 7.59
N THR A 33 5.07 7.19 8.62
CA THR A 33 4.95 6.21 9.71
C THR A 33 3.96 5.12 9.34
N PRO A 34 4.35 3.83 9.30
CA PRO A 34 3.42 2.74 9.01
C PRO A 34 2.32 2.62 10.07
N ILE A 35 1.09 2.30 9.63
CA ILE A 35 -0.06 2.05 10.51
C ILE A 35 -0.59 0.65 10.26
N LEU A 36 -0.69 -0.14 11.33
CA LEU A 36 -1.30 -1.46 11.36
C LEU A 36 -2.65 -1.40 12.10
N LEU A 37 -3.72 -1.84 11.48
CA LEU A 37 -5.03 -1.93 12.12
C LEU A 37 -5.29 -3.33 12.65
N LEU A 38 -5.83 -3.43 13.87
CA LEU A 38 -6.37 -4.67 14.43
C LEU A 38 -7.89 -4.62 14.30
N THR A 39 -8.49 -5.66 13.72
CA THR A 39 -9.94 -5.72 13.48
C THR A 39 -10.55 -7.04 13.96
N ALA A 40 -11.71 -6.97 14.60
CA ALA A 40 -12.52 -8.15 14.89
C ALA A 40 -13.41 -8.57 13.70
N LEU A 41 -13.52 -7.72 12.68
CA LEU A 41 -14.42 -7.87 11.55
C LEU A 41 -13.62 -8.20 10.30
N GLY A 42 -13.63 -9.48 9.91
CA GLY A 42 -12.95 -10.00 8.73
C GLY A 42 -13.73 -9.83 7.41
N THR A 43 -14.76 -8.95 7.37
CA THR A 43 -15.51 -8.71 6.14
C THR A 43 -14.69 -7.87 5.16
N THR A 44 -14.85 -8.12 3.87
CA THR A 44 -14.18 -7.37 2.81
C THR A 44 -14.41 -5.85 2.94
N GLN A 45 -15.61 -5.43 3.39
CA GLN A 45 -15.94 -4.02 3.56
C GLN A 45 -15.08 -3.36 4.64
N ASN A 46 -14.90 -4.00 5.80
CA ASN A 46 -14.10 -3.43 6.88
C ASN A 46 -12.60 -3.33 6.53
N ILE A 47 -12.11 -4.27 5.73
CA ILE A 47 -10.76 -4.22 5.17
C ILE A 47 -10.62 -3.00 4.24
N VAL A 48 -11.58 -2.82 3.34
CA VAL A 48 -11.65 -1.67 2.44
C VAL A 48 -11.68 -0.35 3.23
N ASP A 49 -12.50 -0.26 4.28
CA ASP A 49 -12.62 0.94 5.10
C ASP A 49 -11.32 1.26 5.86
N GLY A 50 -10.62 0.22 6.36
CA GLY A 50 -9.31 0.37 7.01
C GLY A 50 -8.25 0.91 6.07
N LEU A 51 -8.20 0.36 4.86
CA LEU A 51 -7.26 0.80 3.83
C LEU A 51 -7.59 2.21 3.31
N ASN A 52 -8.90 2.53 3.16
CA ASN A 52 -9.35 3.89 2.84
C ASN A 52 -8.99 4.91 3.91
N ALA A 53 -8.91 4.50 5.16
CA ALA A 53 -8.45 5.35 6.25
C ALA A 53 -6.93 5.62 6.21
N GLY A 54 -6.19 4.99 5.28
CA GLY A 54 -4.75 5.17 5.10
C GLY A 54 -3.89 4.19 5.88
N ALA A 55 -4.42 3.07 6.33
CA ALA A 55 -3.63 2.00 6.96
C ALA A 55 -2.72 1.30 5.93
N ASP A 56 -1.55 0.85 6.39
CA ASP A 56 -0.59 0.11 5.55
C ASP A 56 -0.83 -1.39 5.57
N ASP A 57 -1.41 -1.91 6.65
CA ASP A 57 -1.81 -3.32 6.78
C ASP A 57 -2.87 -3.47 7.88
N TYR A 58 -3.46 -4.66 7.96
CA TYR A 58 -4.45 -4.99 8.99
C TYR A 58 -4.26 -6.45 9.45
N VAL A 59 -4.75 -6.74 10.66
CA VAL A 59 -4.79 -8.09 11.25
C VAL A 59 -6.17 -8.37 11.78
N VAL A 60 -6.74 -9.49 11.37
CA VAL A 60 -8.06 -9.94 11.83
C VAL A 60 -7.93 -10.72 13.13
N LYS A 61 -8.69 -10.36 14.15
CA LYS A 61 -8.79 -11.09 15.41
C LYS A 61 -9.72 -12.33 15.25
N PRO A 62 -9.39 -13.47 15.86
CA PRO A 62 -8.19 -13.74 16.66
C PRO A 62 -6.96 -14.00 15.78
N PHE A 63 -5.81 -13.46 16.19
CA PHE A 63 -4.53 -13.64 15.50
C PHE A 63 -3.49 -14.30 16.41
N SER A 64 -2.51 -14.96 15.81
CA SER A 64 -1.35 -15.46 16.54
C SER A 64 -0.32 -14.35 16.76
N PHE A 65 0.40 -14.41 17.88
CA PHE A 65 1.50 -13.47 18.15
C PHE A 65 2.57 -13.52 17.05
N LYS A 66 2.82 -14.70 16.48
CA LYS A 66 3.76 -14.89 15.37
C LYS A 66 3.31 -14.15 14.11
N GLU A 67 2.01 -14.14 13.81
CA GLU A 67 1.45 -13.39 12.68
C GLU A 67 1.62 -11.89 12.90
N LEU A 68 1.26 -11.39 14.07
CA LEU A 68 1.42 -9.97 14.41
C LEU A 68 2.89 -9.53 14.29
N GLN A 69 3.82 -10.30 14.88
CA GLN A 69 5.25 -10.03 14.78
C GLN A 69 5.74 -10.00 13.32
N ALA A 70 5.31 -10.96 12.49
CA ALA A 70 5.72 -11.02 11.09
C ALA A 70 5.27 -9.79 10.31
N ARG A 71 4.03 -9.30 10.54
CA ARG A 71 3.50 -8.10 9.91
C ARG A 71 4.19 -6.82 10.37
N ILE A 72 4.44 -6.69 11.68
CA ILE A 72 5.22 -5.57 12.24
C ILE A 72 6.63 -5.56 11.63
N ALA A 73 7.33 -6.70 11.62
CA ALA A 73 8.65 -6.80 11.03
C ALA A 73 8.64 -6.48 9.52
N ALA A 74 7.60 -6.87 8.79
CA ALA A 74 7.42 -6.53 7.39
C ALA A 74 7.22 -5.02 7.17
N LEU A 75 6.51 -4.35 8.03
CA LEU A 75 6.31 -2.90 7.99
C LEU A 75 7.58 -2.12 8.40
N LEU A 76 8.32 -2.58 9.42
CA LEU A 76 9.52 -1.93 9.94
C LEU A 76 10.78 -2.17 9.09
N ARG A 77 10.91 -3.31 8.41
CA ARG A 77 12.08 -3.68 7.58
C ARG A 77 12.46 -2.61 6.54
N ARG A 78 11.60 -1.64 6.31
CA ARG A 78 11.71 -0.60 5.29
C ARG A 78 12.42 0.65 5.76
N GLY A 79 12.54 0.85 7.08
CA GLY A 79 13.30 1.96 7.65
C GLY A 79 14.81 1.71 7.71
N SER A 80 15.26 0.46 7.55
CA SER A 80 16.65 0.06 7.77
C SER A 80 17.46 -0.24 6.51
N SER A 81 16.84 -0.23 5.33
CA SER A 81 17.54 -0.49 4.05
C SER A 81 17.80 0.81 3.30
N CYS A 82 18.31 1.82 3.97
CA CYS A 82 18.87 2.99 3.32
C CYS A 82 20.34 2.71 2.93
N SER A 83 20.53 1.87 1.93
CA SER A 83 21.70 2.00 1.06
C SER A 83 21.50 3.31 0.30
N ILE A 84 22.50 4.17 0.31
CA ILE A 84 22.61 5.40 -0.46
C ILE A 84 22.65 5.04 -1.96
N MET A 85 21.52 4.66 -2.53
CA MET A 85 21.29 4.57 -3.96
C MET A 85 19.91 5.11 -4.25
N THR A 86 19.87 6.16 -5.04
CA THR A 86 18.72 6.90 -5.59
C THR A 86 17.37 6.46 -5.04
N SER A 87 16.88 7.19 -4.04
CA SER A 87 15.54 6.97 -3.46
C SER A 87 14.41 7.25 -4.45
N GLU A 88 14.75 7.58 -5.68
CA GLU A 88 13.80 7.96 -6.73
C GLU A 88 13.88 7.03 -7.94
N ILE A 89 12.72 6.62 -8.40
CA ILE A 89 12.53 5.84 -9.61
C ILE A 89 11.70 6.68 -10.57
N THR A 90 12.24 6.93 -11.76
CA THR A 90 11.51 7.63 -12.81
C THR A 90 10.97 6.63 -13.83
N TYR A 91 9.69 6.72 -14.10
CA TYR A 91 9.03 5.97 -15.15
C TYR A 91 8.08 6.87 -15.94
N LYS A 92 8.48 7.26 -17.13
CA LYS A 92 7.77 8.20 -17.99
C LYS A 92 7.55 9.55 -17.26
N ASP A 93 6.29 9.93 -17.03
CA ASP A 93 5.86 11.13 -16.32
C ASP A 93 5.68 10.92 -14.80
N ILE A 94 6.04 9.74 -14.28
CA ILE A 94 6.00 9.43 -12.85
C ILE A 94 7.40 9.45 -12.26
N VAL A 95 7.60 10.24 -11.21
CA VAL A 95 8.77 10.20 -10.33
C VAL A 95 8.32 9.64 -8.98
N LEU A 96 8.82 8.47 -8.61
CA LEU A 96 8.48 7.79 -7.35
C LEU A 96 9.63 7.95 -6.35
N ASN A 97 9.39 8.67 -5.26
CA ASN A 97 10.31 8.77 -4.13
C ASN A 97 9.96 7.71 -3.09
N LEU A 98 10.84 6.70 -2.97
CA LEU A 98 10.62 5.54 -2.09
C LEU A 98 10.74 5.90 -0.61
N SER A 99 11.64 6.81 -0.25
CA SER A 99 11.86 7.20 1.15
C SER A 99 10.75 8.11 1.69
N ALA A 100 10.23 9.00 0.84
CA ALA A 100 9.14 9.89 1.18
C ALA A 100 7.75 9.24 1.01
N HIS A 101 7.66 8.05 0.41
CA HIS A 101 6.40 7.41 -0.01
C HIS A 101 5.51 8.35 -0.84
N ARG A 102 6.11 9.01 -1.83
CA ARG A 102 5.45 9.98 -2.70
C ARG A 102 5.72 9.67 -4.15
N ALA A 103 4.72 9.89 -4.97
CA ALA A 103 4.90 9.97 -6.41
C ALA A 103 4.62 11.41 -6.86
N GLU A 104 5.29 11.83 -7.90
CA GLU A 104 4.96 13.05 -8.64
C GLU A 104 4.60 12.66 -10.06
N ARG A 105 3.53 13.23 -10.58
CA ARG A 105 3.07 13.01 -11.94
C ARG A 105 2.52 14.31 -12.53
N GLU A 106 3.07 14.73 -13.66
CA GLU A 106 2.69 15.99 -14.34
C GLU A 106 2.67 17.21 -13.36
N GLY A 107 3.65 17.27 -12.41
CA GLY A 107 3.74 18.31 -11.39
C GLY A 107 2.79 18.17 -10.20
N VAL A 108 1.96 17.11 -10.18
CA VAL A 108 1.06 16.82 -9.06
C VAL A 108 1.73 15.85 -8.09
N VAL A 109 1.89 16.28 -6.84
CA VAL A 109 2.42 15.43 -5.75
C VAL A 109 1.32 14.52 -5.22
N ILE A 110 1.62 13.23 -5.12
CA ILE A 110 0.69 12.16 -4.74
C ILE A 110 1.27 11.41 -3.55
N ASP A 111 0.64 11.54 -2.39
CA ASP A 111 1.03 10.77 -1.20
C ASP A 111 0.55 9.31 -1.31
N LEU A 112 1.47 8.39 -0.99
CA LEU A 112 1.24 6.95 -1.05
C LEU A 112 1.42 6.33 0.33
N THR A 113 0.63 5.33 0.64
CA THR A 113 0.92 4.44 1.76
C THR A 113 2.15 3.59 1.43
N VAL A 114 2.75 2.98 2.44
CA VAL A 114 3.91 2.08 2.25
C VAL A 114 3.59 0.96 1.25
N LYS A 115 2.38 0.39 1.30
CA LYS A 115 1.96 -0.69 0.38
C LYS A 115 1.70 -0.21 -1.04
N GLU A 116 1.07 0.95 -1.19
CA GLU A 116 0.87 1.57 -2.51
C GLU A 116 2.20 1.91 -3.18
N CYS A 117 3.15 2.47 -2.40
CA CYS A 117 4.48 2.79 -2.89
C CYS A 117 5.21 1.54 -3.40
N ARG A 118 5.19 0.44 -2.64
CA ARG A 118 5.77 -0.85 -3.07
C ARG A 118 5.06 -1.47 -4.27
N LEU A 119 3.75 -1.38 -4.30
CA LEU A 119 2.99 -1.89 -5.44
C LEU A 119 3.36 -1.14 -6.71
N LEU A 120 3.46 0.19 -6.62
CA LEU A 120 3.88 1.03 -7.74
C LEU A 120 5.31 0.73 -8.15
N GLU A 121 6.25 0.66 -7.20
CA GLU A 121 7.64 0.26 -7.44
C GLU A 121 7.73 -1.08 -8.18
N TYR A 122 7.03 -2.10 -7.68
CA TYR A 122 7.06 -3.43 -8.29
C TYR A 122 6.44 -3.45 -9.69
N LEU A 123 5.37 -2.70 -9.92
CA LEU A 123 4.75 -2.53 -11.23
C LEU A 123 5.67 -1.79 -12.22
N ILE A 124 6.40 -0.77 -11.76
CA ILE A 124 7.35 -0.02 -12.59
C ILE A 124 8.53 -0.92 -13.01
N HIS A 125 9.12 -1.66 -12.06
CA HIS A 125 10.24 -2.56 -12.37
C HIS A 125 9.86 -3.69 -13.32
N ASN A 126 8.60 -4.09 -13.34
CA ASN A 126 8.07 -5.13 -14.22
C ASN A 126 7.15 -4.56 -15.31
N HIS A 127 7.45 -3.34 -15.80
CA HIS A 127 6.62 -2.72 -16.82
C HIS A 127 6.54 -3.57 -18.10
N GLY A 128 5.36 -3.61 -18.70
CA GLY A 128 5.09 -4.43 -19.88
C GLY A 128 4.84 -5.92 -19.61
N VAL A 129 5.13 -6.39 -18.40
CA VAL A 129 4.89 -7.79 -17.99
C VAL A 129 3.53 -7.90 -17.30
N VAL A 130 2.74 -8.92 -17.68
CA VAL A 130 1.49 -9.24 -16.97
C VAL A 130 1.83 -9.99 -15.69
N LEU A 131 1.48 -9.41 -14.55
CA LEU A 131 1.72 -9.95 -13.22
C LEU A 131 0.43 -10.57 -12.68
N SER A 132 0.48 -11.83 -12.28
CA SER A 132 -0.66 -12.46 -11.64
C SER A 132 -0.91 -11.90 -10.24
N ARG A 133 -2.13 -12.08 -9.72
CA ARG A 133 -2.47 -11.70 -8.35
C ARG A 133 -1.57 -12.37 -7.32
N GLU A 134 -1.23 -13.62 -7.54
CA GLU A 134 -0.32 -14.39 -6.67
C GLU A 134 1.10 -13.82 -6.69
N GLN A 135 1.62 -13.44 -7.87
CA GLN A 135 2.93 -12.81 -7.99
C GLN A 135 2.96 -11.47 -7.26
N LEU A 136 1.94 -10.63 -7.44
CA LEU A 136 1.80 -9.36 -6.72
C LEU A 136 1.71 -9.60 -5.21
N LEU A 137 0.88 -10.54 -4.78
CA LEU A 137 0.72 -10.88 -3.36
C LEU A 137 2.06 -11.31 -2.74
N LYS A 138 2.77 -12.23 -3.40
CA LYS A 138 4.05 -12.77 -2.92
C LYS A 138 5.15 -11.72 -2.81
N ASN A 139 5.22 -10.77 -3.76
CA ASN A 139 6.33 -9.83 -3.84
C ASN A 139 6.06 -8.50 -3.12
N VAL A 140 4.79 -8.10 -2.98
CA VAL A 140 4.41 -6.85 -2.32
C VAL A 140 3.96 -7.07 -0.88
N TRP A 141 3.35 -8.25 -0.55
CA TRP A 141 2.79 -8.55 0.79
C TRP A 141 3.52 -9.59 1.61
N ASP A 142 4.54 -10.25 1.09
CA ASP A 142 5.29 -11.37 1.71
C ASP A 142 4.56 -12.74 1.74
N LYS A 143 5.37 -13.81 1.84
CA LYS A 143 4.97 -15.22 1.63
C LYS A 143 3.91 -15.79 2.58
N ASN A 144 3.61 -15.11 3.70
CA ASN A 144 2.69 -15.61 4.74
C ASN A 144 1.30 -14.95 4.69
N PHE A 145 0.97 -14.28 3.60
CA PHE A 145 -0.31 -13.61 3.45
C PHE A 145 -1.39 -14.62 3.03
N ASN A 146 -1.98 -15.26 4.01
CA ASN A 146 -3.10 -16.21 3.81
C ASN A 146 -4.42 -15.43 3.78
N THR A 147 -4.57 -14.52 2.84
CA THR A 147 -5.81 -13.77 2.65
C THR A 147 -6.35 -14.00 1.24
N ASN A 148 -7.67 -14.02 1.15
CA ASN A 148 -8.38 -14.04 -0.12
C ASN A 148 -7.75 -13.04 -1.10
N THR A 149 -7.60 -13.44 -2.34
CA THR A 149 -6.94 -12.71 -3.44
C THR A 149 -7.43 -11.28 -3.68
N ASN A 150 -8.53 -10.89 -3.06
CA ASN A 150 -9.16 -9.57 -3.22
C ASN A 150 -8.33 -8.39 -2.70
N VAL A 151 -7.37 -8.61 -1.81
CA VAL A 151 -6.52 -7.53 -1.28
C VAL A 151 -5.72 -6.83 -2.39
N VAL A 152 -5.21 -7.59 -3.36
CA VAL A 152 -4.48 -7.03 -4.49
C VAL A 152 -5.38 -6.13 -5.33
N ASP A 153 -6.61 -6.58 -5.59
CA ASP A 153 -7.58 -5.83 -6.39
C ASP A 153 -7.95 -4.50 -5.72
N VAL A 154 -8.09 -4.50 -4.40
CA VAL A 154 -8.36 -3.31 -3.61
C VAL A 154 -7.21 -2.30 -3.71
N TYR A 155 -5.96 -2.73 -3.47
CA TYR A 155 -4.80 -1.84 -3.55
C TYR A 155 -4.53 -1.34 -4.98
N VAL A 156 -4.73 -2.17 -5.99
CA VAL A 156 -4.66 -1.74 -7.39
C VAL A 156 -5.69 -0.66 -7.68
N ASN A 157 -6.92 -0.80 -7.15
CA ASN A 157 -7.95 0.21 -7.33
C ASN A 157 -7.59 1.54 -6.65
N TYR A 158 -7.05 1.50 -5.41
CA TYR A 158 -6.58 2.71 -4.73
C TYR A 158 -5.43 3.37 -5.48
N LEU A 159 -4.45 2.59 -5.89
CA LEU A 159 -3.33 3.11 -6.65
C LEU A 159 -3.80 3.75 -7.97
N ARG A 160 -4.74 3.14 -8.69
CA ARG A 160 -5.36 3.73 -9.89
C ARG A 160 -6.06 5.06 -9.59
N ASN A 161 -6.80 5.14 -8.50
CA ASN A 161 -7.47 6.37 -8.10
C ASN A 161 -6.48 7.52 -7.84
N LYS A 162 -5.26 7.20 -7.39
CA LYS A 162 -4.21 8.18 -7.13
C LYS A 162 -3.37 8.47 -8.37
N ILE A 163 -2.93 7.44 -9.09
CA ILE A 163 -1.94 7.55 -10.16
C ILE A 163 -2.59 7.75 -11.54
N ASP A 164 -3.77 7.16 -11.79
CA ASP A 164 -4.37 7.16 -13.11
C ASP A 164 -5.59 8.08 -13.24
N LYS A 165 -6.34 8.31 -12.15
CA LYS A 165 -7.55 9.13 -12.20
C LYS A 165 -7.18 10.61 -12.33
N GLY A 166 -7.76 11.27 -13.31
CA GLY A 166 -7.46 12.69 -13.59
C GLY A 166 -6.36 12.90 -14.62
N PHE A 167 -5.60 11.86 -14.98
CA PHE A 167 -4.55 11.93 -15.99
C PHE A 167 -5.00 11.30 -17.32
N ASN A 168 -4.48 11.81 -18.43
CA ASN A 168 -4.82 11.33 -19.77
C ASN A 168 -4.38 9.88 -20.01
N HIS A 169 -3.18 9.53 -19.55
CA HIS A 169 -2.63 8.20 -19.72
C HIS A 169 -2.91 7.33 -18.49
N LYS A 170 -3.40 6.10 -18.74
CA LYS A 170 -3.66 5.10 -17.70
C LYS A 170 -2.54 4.05 -17.76
N TYR A 171 -1.79 3.91 -16.68
CA TYR A 171 -0.67 2.97 -16.64
C TYR A 171 -1.04 1.60 -16.13
N ILE A 172 -1.91 1.52 -15.12
CA ILE A 172 -2.25 0.24 -14.50
C ILE A 172 -3.48 -0.35 -15.17
N ARG A 173 -3.31 -1.46 -15.90
CA ARG A 173 -4.40 -2.14 -16.63
C ARG A 173 -4.67 -3.52 -16.07
N THR A 174 -5.94 -3.95 -16.16
CA THR A 174 -6.35 -5.32 -15.85
C THR A 174 -6.26 -6.18 -17.10
N VAL A 175 -5.63 -7.34 -16.96
CA VAL A 175 -5.71 -8.43 -17.93
C VAL A 175 -6.69 -9.44 -17.35
N VAL A 176 -7.90 -9.49 -17.95
CA VAL A 176 -9.01 -10.30 -17.44
C VAL A 176 -8.59 -11.77 -17.31
N GLY A 177 -8.91 -12.38 -16.16
CA GLY A 177 -8.56 -13.77 -15.87
C GLY A 177 -7.11 -14.03 -15.50
N VAL A 178 -6.19 -13.04 -15.65
CA VAL A 178 -4.75 -13.21 -15.41
C VAL A 178 -4.27 -12.33 -14.26
N GLY A 179 -4.37 -11.00 -14.37
CA GLY A 179 -3.80 -10.08 -13.38
C GLY A 179 -3.71 -8.65 -13.86
N TYR A 180 -2.56 -8.02 -13.63
CA TYR A 180 -2.34 -6.60 -13.89
C TYR A 180 -1.04 -6.38 -14.68
N VAL A 181 -1.02 -5.31 -15.44
CA VAL A 181 0.18 -4.88 -16.18
C VAL A 181 0.33 -3.36 -16.07
N ASN A 182 1.58 -2.91 -15.88
CA ASN A 182 1.94 -1.51 -16.01
C ASN A 182 2.45 -1.25 -17.43
N GLY A 183 1.81 -0.36 -18.15
CA GLY A 183 2.22 0.04 -19.50
C GLY A 183 1.07 0.44 -20.39
N MET A 184 1.38 1.20 -21.43
CA MET A 184 0.42 1.52 -22.50
C MET A 184 0.13 0.25 -23.32
N ARG A 185 -1.06 0.18 -23.94
CA ARG A 185 -1.26 -0.82 -25.00
C ARG A 185 -0.19 -0.59 -26.08
N PRO A 186 0.47 -1.62 -26.57
CA PRO A 186 1.08 -1.49 -27.89
C PRO A 186 -0.06 -1.13 -28.87
N ILE A 187 0.17 -0.12 -29.66
CA ILE A 187 -0.71 0.33 -30.75
C ILE A 187 -0.74 -0.78 -31.78
#